data_b73f4dbdfadcc19a55a66ed62bcddfee
#
_entry.id   b73f4dbdfadcc19a55a66ed62bcddfee
#
_cell.length_a   1.000
_cell.length_b   1.000
_cell.length_c   1.000
_cell.angle_alpha   90.00
_cell.angle_beta   90.00
_cell.angle_gamma   90.00
#
_symmetry.space_group_name_H-M   'P 1'
#
loop_
_entity.id
_entity.type
_entity.pdbx_description
1 polymer ?
#
loop_
_entity_poly.entity_id
_entity_poly.type
_entity_poly.pdbx_seq_one_letter_code
_entity_poly.pdbx_strand_id
1 'polypeptide(L)'
;MYESVLSTIKKMDPVENIGKIENIVGMSMEASGTGKSSIGDICMIYSDETESQVAAEVVGFKGDRVQLMTYKTSVGITSGAFVRNTRRRLRVPVGDFLKGRIIDAQGAPMDGGEPFPESEYYTVNNSYMNPLDRPPIRERLHFGIKAIDGLNTIGKGQRIGIFAGSGVGRSTLMGMIARNVKTDINVIALVGERGREILEFVEKDLGEEGMRRTILVVATSDQPAMLRLKAPLVATTIAEYFRDKGMDVLLMMDSLTRFAMAQREIGLATGEPPIARGYTPSIYAEFPRLLERAGAFKKGSITGVYTVLVEGDDTNEPIADTVRGILDGHIVLSRQLAAENHYPAIDIGMSISRLMAELVSEEHKKYASRMRNILGLYRKNADLISIGAYKKGTDPKLDEAIEKYPLINEFLKQKVEESFSYEETVIKMEEITDIS
;
A
#
# COMPACT_ATOMS: atom_id res chain seq x y z
N MET A 1 7.74 39.37 24.45
CA MET A 1 6.68 38.75 25.26
C MET A 1 5.30 39.39 25.03
N TYR A 2 5.10 40.69 25.19
CA TYR A 2 3.80 41.36 25.00
C TYR A 2 3.27 41.27 23.56
N GLU A 3 4.10 41.43 22.54
CA GLU A 3 3.70 41.33 21.13
C GLU A 3 3.37 39.93 20.73
N SER A 4 4.03 38.90 21.27
CA SER A 4 3.69 37.50 20.99
C SER A 4 2.32 37.12 21.61
N VAL A 5 2.03 37.60 22.81
CA VAL A 5 0.75 37.42 23.48
C VAL A 5 -0.38 38.12 22.72
N LEU A 6 -0.15 39.38 22.31
CA LEU A 6 -1.12 40.14 21.50
C LEU A 6 -1.37 39.47 20.11
N SER A 7 -0.33 38.91 19.48
CA SER A 7 -0.48 38.21 18.23
C SER A 7 -1.28 36.89 18.40
N THR A 8 -1.09 36.24 19.53
CA THR A 8 -1.84 35.01 19.88
C THR A 8 -3.30 35.33 20.16
N ILE A 9 -3.57 36.39 20.97
CA ILE A 9 -4.96 36.83 21.26
C ILE A 9 -5.68 37.28 19.99
N LYS A 10 -5.01 38.01 19.08
CA LYS A 10 -5.60 38.41 17.78
C LYS A 10 -5.90 37.23 16.85
N LYS A 11 -5.26 36.08 17.03
CA LYS A 11 -5.47 34.86 16.27
C LYS A 11 -6.48 33.91 16.95
N MET A 12 -6.81 34.13 18.22
CA MET A 12 -7.82 33.35 18.92
C MET A 12 -9.20 33.77 18.42
N ASP A 13 -10.00 32.80 18.01
CA ASP A 13 -11.43 33.01 17.83
C ASP A 13 -12.10 32.91 19.20
N PRO A 14 -12.60 34.03 19.77
CA PRO A 14 -13.17 34.02 21.12
C PRO A 14 -14.55 33.33 21.20
N VAL A 15 -15.10 32.95 20.05
CA VAL A 15 -16.43 32.30 19.97
C VAL A 15 -16.24 30.83 19.62
N GLU A 16 -16.56 29.96 20.55
CA GLU A 16 -16.61 28.53 20.33
C GLU A 16 -18.02 28.12 19.87
N ASN A 17 -18.15 27.65 18.63
CA ASN A 17 -19.42 27.16 18.14
C ASN A 17 -19.61 25.71 18.58
N ILE A 18 -20.61 25.46 19.39
CA ILE A 18 -20.98 24.12 19.82
C ILE A 18 -22.25 23.71 19.06
N GLY A 19 -22.10 22.70 18.23
CA GLY A 19 -23.19 22.06 17.50
C GLY A 19 -23.84 20.95 18.29
N LYS A 20 -24.87 20.35 17.70
CA LYS A 20 -25.57 19.17 18.25
C LYS A 20 -25.75 18.10 17.17
N ILE A 21 -25.61 16.84 17.58
CA ILE A 21 -26.03 15.71 16.74
C ILE A 21 -27.55 15.72 16.61
N GLU A 22 -28.05 15.79 15.40
CA GLU A 22 -29.50 15.78 15.11
C GLU A 22 -29.97 14.40 14.65
N ASN A 23 -29.13 13.70 13.87
CA ASN A 23 -29.51 12.43 13.31
C ASN A 23 -28.31 11.47 13.29
N ILE A 24 -28.58 10.18 13.48
CA ILE A 24 -27.58 9.09 13.41
C ILE A 24 -28.16 8.00 12.52
N VAL A 25 -27.47 7.71 11.41
CA VAL A 25 -27.87 6.65 10.48
C VAL A 25 -26.63 5.77 10.19
N GLY A 26 -26.63 4.58 10.78
CA GLY A 26 -25.51 3.66 10.68
C GLY A 26 -24.20 4.28 11.18
N MET A 27 -23.24 4.49 10.27
CA MET A 27 -21.94 5.10 10.60
C MET A 27 -21.91 6.62 10.42
N SER A 28 -22.93 7.22 9.81
CA SER A 28 -23.00 8.64 9.51
C SER A 28 -23.84 9.37 10.56
N MET A 29 -23.37 10.52 10.99
CA MET A 29 -24.05 11.43 11.90
C MET A 29 -24.24 12.77 11.21
N GLU A 30 -25.40 13.40 11.42
CA GLU A 30 -25.68 14.74 10.96
C GLU A 30 -25.65 15.68 12.16
N ALA A 31 -24.89 16.74 12.11
CA ALA A 31 -24.80 17.75 13.16
C ALA A 31 -25.10 19.16 12.62
N SER A 32 -25.72 19.98 13.40
CA SER A 32 -25.95 21.40 13.12
C SER A 32 -25.20 22.29 14.13
N GLY A 33 -25.05 23.58 13.81
CA GLY A 33 -24.49 24.57 14.75
C GLY A 33 -23.00 24.51 14.96
N THR A 34 -22.23 23.70 14.17
CA THR A 34 -20.79 23.55 14.30
C THR A 34 -20.00 24.78 13.78
N GLY A 35 -20.68 25.83 13.31
CA GLY A 35 -20.07 26.99 12.69
C GLY A 35 -19.45 26.69 11.32
N LYS A 36 -18.39 27.42 10.94
CA LYS A 36 -17.67 27.15 9.69
C LYS A 36 -16.89 25.87 9.81
N SER A 37 -17.27 24.85 9.04
CA SER A 37 -16.64 23.53 8.99
C SER A 37 -16.10 23.26 7.58
N SER A 38 -15.03 22.51 7.48
CA SER A 38 -14.43 22.06 6.22
C SER A 38 -14.34 20.54 6.20
N ILE A 39 -14.41 19.93 5.01
CA ILE A 39 -14.19 18.49 4.86
C ILE A 39 -12.78 18.14 5.37
N GLY A 40 -12.71 17.11 6.21
CA GLY A 40 -11.49 16.68 6.88
C GLY A 40 -11.23 17.32 8.25
N ASP A 41 -12.07 18.26 8.70
CA ASP A 41 -11.97 18.80 10.06
C ASP A 41 -12.34 17.72 11.08
N ILE A 42 -11.55 17.66 12.16
CA ILE A 42 -11.84 16.79 13.31
C ILE A 42 -12.82 17.50 14.25
N CYS A 43 -13.91 16.82 14.54
CA CYS A 43 -14.89 17.23 15.54
C CYS A 43 -14.78 16.32 16.77
N MET A 44 -14.97 16.89 17.95
CA MET A 44 -15.11 16.14 19.20
C MET A 44 -16.59 16.06 19.59
N ILE A 45 -17.10 14.85 19.72
CA ILE A 45 -18.47 14.58 20.14
C ILE A 45 -18.43 14.23 21.63
N TYR A 46 -19.24 14.90 22.43
CA TYR A 46 -19.35 14.68 23.88
C TYR A 46 -20.52 13.74 24.14
N SER A 47 -20.27 12.59 24.71
CA SER A 47 -21.31 11.63 25.10
C SER A 47 -21.64 11.83 26.58
N ASP A 48 -22.93 12.07 26.86
CA ASP A 48 -23.41 12.24 28.23
C ASP A 48 -23.37 10.91 29.04
N GLU A 49 -23.46 9.76 28.35
CA GLU A 49 -23.49 8.45 29.02
C GLU A 49 -22.11 7.97 29.50
N THR A 50 -21.03 8.38 28.82
CA THR A 50 -19.69 7.83 29.09
C THR A 50 -18.69 8.86 29.60
N GLU A 51 -19.08 10.13 29.74
CA GLU A 51 -18.18 11.28 30.00
C GLU A 51 -16.96 11.32 29.04
N SER A 52 -17.06 10.59 27.92
CA SER A 52 -15.96 10.41 26.97
C SER A 52 -16.14 11.29 25.75
N GLN A 53 -15.02 11.74 25.20
CA GLN A 53 -14.98 12.43 23.92
C GLN A 53 -14.71 11.45 22.79
N VAL A 54 -15.51 11.49 21.74
CA VAL A 54 -15.31 10.68 20.54
C VAL A 54 -14.90 11.58 19.38
N ALA A 55 -13.74 11.30 18.80
CA ALA A 55 -13.29 12.00 17.61
C ALA A 55 -14.05 11.52 16.37
N ALA A 56 -14.53 12.49 15.58
CA ALA A 56 -15.17 12.28 14.29
C ALA A 56 -14.58 13.23 13.24
N GLU A 57 -14.70 12.87 11.98
CA GLU A 57 -14.24 13.70 10.86
C GLU A 57 -15.44 14.20 10.05
N VAL A 58 -15.37 15.44 9.59
CA VAL A 58 -16.32 15.99 8.62
C VAL A 58 -16.08 15.34 7.26
N VAL A 59 -17.02 14.49 6.82
CA VAL A 59 -16.93 13.76 5.55
C VAL A 59 -17.78 14.37 4.44
N GLY A 60 -18.71 15.26 4.78
CA GLY A 60 -19.58 15.90 3.80
C GLY A 60 -20.54 16.91 4.43
N PHE A 61 -21.45 17.42 3.60
CA PHE A 61 -22.51 18.34 3.98
C PHE A 61 -23.83 17.90 3.38
N LYS A 62 -24.91 18.14 4.11
CA LYS A 62 -26.28 17.90 3.66
C LYS A 62 -27.14 19.10 4.05
N GLY A 63 -27.38 19.99 3.09
CA GLY A 63 -27.95 21.29 3.38
C GLY A 63 -27.05 22.14 4.27
N ASP A 64 -27.56 22.55 5.43
CA ASP A 64 -26.84 23.31 6.47
C ASP A 64 -26.16 22.44 7.53
N ARG A 65 -26.27 21.10 7.41
CA ARG A 65 -25.74 20.15 8.36
C ARG A 65 -24.41 19.60 7.88
N VAL A 66 -23.51 19.34 8.83
CA VAL A 66 -22.29 18.60 8.58
C VAL A 66 -22.54 17.10 8.73
N GLN A 67 -21.98 16.29 7.85
CA GLN A 67 -21.94 14.85 7.99
C GLN A 67 -20.62 14.45 8.65
N LEU A 68 -20.72 13.70 9.74
CA LEU A 68 -19.61 13.25 10.56
C LEU A 68 -19.50 11.73 10.54
N MET A 69 -18.28 11.23 10.58
CA MET A 69 -17.98 9.81 10.82
C MET A 69 -16.92 9.65 11.89
N THR A 70 -17.16 8.74 12.83
CA THR A 70 -16.27 8.50 13.97
C THR A 70 -15.09 7.60 13.61
N TYR A 71 -13.99 7.78 14.32
CA TYR A 71 -12.84 6.88 14.31
C TYR A 71 -13.01 5.67 15.24
N LYS A 72 -13.97 5.71 16.14
CA LYS A 72 -14.36 4.61 17.02
C LYS A 72 -15.80 4.19 16.75
N THR A 73 -16.20 3.07 17.31
CA THR A 73 -17.62 2.69 17.28
C THR A 73 -18.48 3.77 17.92
N SER A 74 -19.61 4.10 17.30
CA SER A 74 -20.53 5.15 17.74
C SER A 74 -21.43 4.76 18.92
N VAL A 75 -21.09 3.69 19.63
CA VAL A 75 -21.86 3.23 20.80
C VAL A 75 -21.84 4.28 21.90
N GLY A 76 -23.02 4.62 22.42
CA GLY A 76 -23.18 5.62 23.49
C GLY A 76 -23.30 7.07 23.00
N ILE A 77 -23.29 7.34 21.68
CA ILE A 77 -23.58 8.67 21.14
C ILE A 77 -25.08 8.78 20.93
N THR A 78 -25.72 9.80 21.55
CA THR A 78 -27.14 10.04 21.46
C THR A 78 -27.48 11.23 20.57
N SER A 79 -28.72 11.30 20.09
CA SER A 79 -29.23 12.51 19.46
C SER A 79 -29.22 13.63 20.50
N GLY A 80 -28.80 14.83 20.12
CA GLY A 80 -28.63 15.97 21.03
C GLY A 80 -27.21 16.09 21.63
N ALA A 81 -26.36 15.08 21.49
CA ALA A 81 -24.98 15.15 21.95
C ALA A 81 -24.24 16.36 21.37
N PHE A 82 -23.43 17.02 22.19
CA PHE A 82 -22.70 18.22 21.77
C PHE A 82 -21.54 17.88 20.85
N VAL A 83 -21.31 18.73 19.84
CA VAL A 83 -20.24 18.61 18.87
C VAL A 83 -19.44 19.88 18.81
N ARG A 84 -18.12 19.76 18.98
CA ARG A 84 -17.17 20.87 18.83
C ARG A 84 -16.25 20.61 17.63
N ASN A 85 -16.25 21.50 16.64
CA ASN A 85 -15.27 21.47 15.56
C ASN A 85 -13.94 22.02 16.06
N THR A 86 -12.88 21.22 15.98
CA THR A 86 -11.51 21.64 16.37
C THR A 86 -10.84 22.52 15.33
N ARG A 87 -11.38 22.62 14.12
CA ARG A 87 -10.78 23.27 12.93
C ARG A 87 -9.39 22.74 12.61
N ARG A 88 -9.09 21.54 13.04
CA ARG A 88 -7.82 20.84 12.76
C ARG A 88 -8.10 19.58 11.95
N ARG A 89 -7.22 19.28 11.05
CA ARG A 89 -7.20 18.01 10.32
C ARG A 89 -6.42 16.96 11.09
N LEU A 90 -6.57 15.69 10.69
CA LEU A 90 -5.79 14.60 11.25
C LEU A 90 -4.28 14.90 11.08
N ARG A 91 -3.53 14.77 12.16
CA ARG A 91 -2.08 14.95 12.22
C ARG A 91 -1.48 13.74 12.92
N VAL A 92 -0.31 13.34 12.45
CA VAL A 92 0.42 12.19 13.03
C VAL A 92 1.80 12.64 13.51
N PRO A 93 2.28 12.07 14.62
CA PRO A 93 3.64 12.33 15.08
C PRO A 93 4.64 11.73 14.09
N VAL A 94 5.75 12.41 13.84
CA VAL A 94 6.80 11.95 12.93
C VAL A 94 8.16 12.11 13.58
N GLY A 95 9.02 11.09 13.39
CA GLY A 95 10.36 11.08 13.97
C GLY A 95 10.98 9.69 13.96
N ASP A 96 12.26 9.62 14.28
CA ASP A 96 13.01 8.33 14.33
C ASP A 96 12.49 7.37 15.41
N PHE A 97 11.80 7.88 16.43
CA PHE A 97 11.16 7.07 17.47
C PHE A 97 10.06 6.15 16.95
N LEU A 98 9.59 6.34 15.72
CA LEU A 98 8.62 5.45 15.07
C LEU A 98 9.26 4.16 14.53
N LYS A 99 10.58 4.12 14.33
CA LYS A 99 11.28 2.93 13.84
C LYS A 99 11.10 1.76 14.79
N GLY A 100 10.71 0.62 14.26
CA GLY A 100 10.42 -0.58 15.06
C GLY A 100 9.06 -0.56 15.76
N ARG A 101 8.21 0.44 15.54
CA ARG A 101 6.94 0.61 16.25
C ARG A 101 5.73 0.20 15.39
N ILE A 102 4.67 -0.20 16.09
CA ILE A 102 3.35 -0.49 15.53
C ILE A 102 2.39 0.58 16.04
N ILE A 103 1.75 1.28 15.11
CA ILE A 103 0.83 2.39 15.39
C ILE A 103 -0.52 2.16 14.72
N ASP A 104 -1.55 2.81 15.24
CA ASP A 104 -2.86 2.85 14.63
C ASP A 104 -2.97 3.91 13.51
N ALA A 105 -4.11 3.96 12.87
CA ALA A 105 -4.42 4.93 11.81
C ALA A 105 -4.58 6.39 12.31
N GLN A 106 -4.45 6.65 13.60
CA GLN A 106 -4.40 8.00 14.20
C GLN A 106 -2.99 8.37 14.66
N GLY A 107 -2.01 7.44 14.53
CA GLY A 107 -0.63 7.63 14.94
C GLY A 107 -0.36 7.30 16.42
N ALA A 108 -1.29 6.64 17.10
CA ALA A 108 -1.11 6.19 18.48
C ALA A 108 -0.40 4.82 18.54
N PRO A 109 0.48 4.56 19.54
CA PRO A 109 1.15 3.28 19.69
C PRO A 109 0.17 2.15 19.99
N MET A 110 0.37 0.97 19.36
CA MET A 110 -0.41 -0.26 19.56
C MET A 110 0.42 -1.39 20.18
N ASP A 111 1.72 -1.25 20.23
CA ASP A 111 2.69 -2.27 20.62
C ASP A 111 2.96 -2.33 22.14
N GLY A 112 2.22 -1.58 22.95
CA GLY A 112 2.44 -1.48 24.40
C GLY A 112 3.75 -0.79 24.81
N GLY A 113 4.49 -0.25 23.85
CA GLY A 113 5.72 0.51 24.09
C GLY A 113 5.46 1.87 24.73
N GLU A 114 6.55 2.56 25.13
CA GLU A 114 6.48 3.89 25.71
C GLU A 114 5.71 4.89 24.82
N PRO A 115 4.97 5.83 25.42
CA PRO A 115 4.35 6.93 24.70
C PRO A 115 5.38 7.70 23.87
N PHE A 116 4.94 8.24 22.74
CA PHE A 116 5.84 9.03 21.90
C PHE A 116 6.25 10.34 22.59
N PRO A 117 7.49 10.78 22.41
CA PRO A 117 7.96 12.07 22.94
C PRO A 117 7.19 13.21 22.26
N GLU A 118 7.27 14.40 22.85
CA GLU A 118 6.86 15.62 22.14
C GLU A 118 7.64 15.73 20.84
N SER A 119 6.95 15.83 19.73
CA SER A 119 7.52 15.64 18.41
C SER A 119 6.91 16.56 17.37
N GLU A 120 7.51 16.58 16.19
CA GLU A 120 6.95 17.21 15.01
C GLU A 120 5.68 16.43 14.57
N TYR A 121 4.70 17.15 14.05
CA TYR A 121 3.46 16.58 13.52
C TYR A 121 3.27 16.94 12.06
N TYR A 122 3.07 15.95 11.22
CA TYR A 122 2.65 16.15 9.84
C TYR A 122 1.14 16.00 9.72
N THR A 123 0.53 16.91 8.94
CA THR A 123 -0.89 16.79 8.60
C THR A 123 -1.07 15.69 7.58
N VAL A 124 -2.00 14.78 7.86
CA VAL A 124 -2.40 13.72 6.94
C VAL A 124 -3.19 14.36 5.80
N ASN A 125 -2.50 14.78 4.77
CA ASN A 125 -3.07 15.56 3.68
C ASN A 125 -2.60 15.05 2.32
N ASN A 126 -3.45 15.25 1.30
CA ASN A 126 -3.08 15.05 -0.09
C ASN A 126 -2.42 16.34 -0.61
N SER A 127 -1.10 16.47 -0.47
CA SER A 127 -0.40 17.59 -1.08
C SER A 127 -0.15 17.31 -2.55
N TYR A 128 -0.65 18.18 -3.42
CA TYR A 128 -0.30 18.15 -4.84
C TYR A 128 1.19 18.47 -4.99
N MET A 129 1.89 17.62 -5.73
CA MET A 129 3.28 17.86 -6.10
C MET A 129 3.37 18.17 -7.58
N ASN A 130 4.15 19.19 -7.93
CA ASN A 130 4.38 19.54 -9.32
C ASN A 130 5.10 18.38 -10.03
N PRO A 131 4.54 17.81 -11.11
CA PRO A 131 5.16 16.71 -11.86
C PRO A 131 6.56 17.03 -12.38
N LEU A 132 6.84 18.29 -12.70
CA LEU A 132 8.15 18.72 -13.22
C LEU A 132 9.25 18.74 -12.14
N ASP A 133 8.90 18.62 -10.87
CA ASP A 133 9.86 18.49 -9.76
C ASP A 133 10.29 17.04 -9.51
N ARG A 134 9.73 16.07 -10.23
CA ARG A 134 10.07 14.65 -10.13
C ARG A 134 11.18 14.29 -11.12
N PRO A 135 12.36 13.86 -10.63
CA PRO A 135 13.39 13.33 -11.51
C PRO A 135 12.94 11.99 -12.12
N PRO A 136 13.43 11.66 -13.32
CA PRO A 136 13.22 10.33 -13.90
C PRO A 136 13.90 9.25 -13.03
N ILE A 137 13.28 8.07 -12.96
CA ILE A 137 13.82 6.91 -12.25
C ILE A 137 14.93 6.31 -13.11
N ARG A 138 16.17 6.30 -12.59
CA ARG A 138 17.37 5.79 -13.30
C ARG A 138 18.16 4.76 -12.51
N GLU A 139 17.85 4.62 -11.22
CA GLU A 139 18.55 3.68 -10.34
C GLU A 139 17.65 2.49 -10.05
N ARG A 140 18.21 1.27 -10.24
CA ARG A 140 17.52 0.06 -9.82
C ARG A 140 17.47 -0.03 -8.30
N LEU A 141 16.40 -0.58 -7.77
CA LEU A 141 16.28 -0.96 -6.38
C LEU A 141 16.41 -2.49 -6.28
N HIS A 142 17.28 -2.94 -5.41
CA HIS A 142 17.53 -4.35 -5.20
C HIS A 142 16.54 -4.94 -4.19
N PHE A 143 15.80 -5.98 -4.62
CA PHE A 143 14.78 -6.66 -3.82
C PHE A 143 15.29 -7.98 -3.21
N GLY A 144 16.39 -8.54 -3.67
CA GLY A 144 16.93 -9.81 -3.21
C GLY A 144 16.12 -11.03 -3.64
N ILE A 145 15.22 -10.86 -4.61
CA ILE A 145 14.33 -11.90 -5.13
C ILE A 145 14.61 -12.08 -6.63
N LYS A 146 15.14 -13.25 -7.00
CA LYS A 146 15.60 -13.55 -8.38
C LYS A 146 14.54 -13.25 -9.44
N ALA A 147 13.30 -13.65 -9.20
CA ALA A 147 12.19 -13.43 -10.12
C ALA A 147 11.87 -11.92 -10.34
N ILE A 148 12.09 -11.09 -9.32
CA ILE A 148 11.91 -9.65 -9.40
C ILE A 148 13.14 -8.99 -10.01
N ASP A 149 14.32 -9.18 -9.39
CA ASP A 149 15.56 -8.50 -9.81
C ASP A 149 16.01 -8.92 -11.21
N GLY A 150 15.79 -10.20 -11.60
CA GLY A 150 16.17 -10.72 -12.90
C GLY A 150 15.17 -10.44 -14.02
N LEU A 151 13.87 -10.57 -13.76
CA LEU A 151 12.86 -10.55 -14.83
C LEU A 151 11.84 -9.40 -14.73
N ASN A 152 11.78 -8.71 -13.61
CA ASN A 152 10.88 -7.59 -13.37
C ASN A 152 11.57 -6.47 -12.59
N THR A 153 12.82 -6.14 -12.94
CA THR A 153 13.65 -5.17 -12.21
C THR A 153 12.92 -3.87 -11.95
N ILE A 154 12.94 -3.43 -10.70
CA ILE A 154 12.21 -2.27 -10.18
C ILE A 154 13.22 -1.15 -9.86
N GLY A 155 12.83 0.10 -10.13
CA GLY A 155 13.64 1.28 -9.82
C GLY A 155 13.29 1.95 -8.50
N LYS A 156 14.23 2.72 -7.96
CA LYS A 156 14.00 3.58 -6.79
C LYS A 156 12.93 4.64 -7.09
N GLY A 157 11.87 4.64 -6.30
CA GLY A 157 10.73 5.53 -6.51
C GLY A 157 9.70 4.98 -7.49
N GLN A 158 9.84 3.76 -8.00
CA GLN A 158 8.83 3.12 -8.84
C GLN A 158 7.65 2.65 -7.99
N ARG A 159 6.47 2.63 -8.60
CA ARG A 159 5.22 2.15 -7.99
C ARG A 159 4.84 0.83 -8.64
N ILE A 160 4.80 -0.25 -7.85
CA ILE A 160 4.51 -1.60 -8.34
C ILE A 160 3.28 -2.19 -7.63
N GLY A 161 2.43 -2.87 -8.36
CA GLY A 161 1.29 -3.63 -7.80
C GLY A 161 1.62 -5.10 -7.64
N ILE A 162 1.22 -5.73 -6.53
CA ILE A 162 1.22 -7.18 -6.36
C ILE A 162 -0.24 -7.64 -6.43
N PHE A 163 -0.59 -8.30 -7.52
CA PHE A 163 -1.94 -8.80 -7.78
C PHE A 163 -2.01 -10.27 -7.38
N ALA A 164 -2.87 -10.58 -6.43
CA ALA A 164 -2.90 -11.91 -5.82
C ALA A 164 -4.31 -12.33 -5.40
N GLY A 165 -4.65 -13.57 -5.63
CA GLY A 165 -5.77 -14.24 -4.97
C GLY A 165 -5.46 -14.53 -3.49
N SER A 166 -6.39 -15.18 -2.80
CA SER A 166 -6.15 -15.63 -1.42
C SER A 166 -5.27 -16.89 -1.40
N GLY A 167 -4.34 -16.97 -0.44
CA GLY A 167 -3.56 -18.18 -0.14
C GLY A 167 -2.40 -18.49 -1.11
N VAL A 168 -1.95 -17.52 -1.90
CA VAL A 168 -0.85 -17.70 -2.88
C VAL A 168 0.51 -17.23 -2.40
N GLY A 169 0.70 -16.98 -1.11
CA GLY A 169 1.97 -16.53 -0.53
C GLY A 169 2.23 -15.02 -0.59
N ARG A 170 1.17 -14.20 -0.68
CA ARG A 170 1.27 -12.73 -0.75
C ARG A 170 2.01 -12.14 0.46
N SER A 171 1.60 -12.44 1.68
CA SER A 171 2.20 -11.90 2.92
C SER A 171 3.65 -12.34 3.05
N THR A 172 3.96 -13.60 2.73
CA THR A 172 5.33 -14.11 2.71
C THR A 172 6.21 -13.36 1.71
N LEU A 173 5.72 -13.10 0.48
CA LEU A 173 6.46 -12.30 -0.50
C LEU A 173 6.69 -10.87 0.01
N MET A 174 5.70 -10.25 0.63
CA MET A 174 5.85 -8.92 1.25
C MET A 174 6.90 -8.93 2.36
N GLY A 175 6.92 -9.95 3.21
CA GLY A 175 7.95 -10.13 4.23
C GLY A 175 9.34 -10.29 3.63
N MET A 176 9.50 -11.10 2.59
CA MET A 176 10.76 -11.23 1.85
C MET A 176 11.22 -9.88 1.30
N ILE A 177 10.33 -9.11 0.68
CA ILE A 177 10.63 -7.77 0.17
C ILE A 177 11.08 -6.86 1.31
N ALA A 178 10.32 -6.78 2.40
CA ALA A 178 10.62 -5.90 3.52
C ALA A 178 11.95 -6.21 4.21
N ARG A 179 12.35 -7.49 4.28
CA ARG A 179 13.66 -7.88 4.82
C ARG A 179 14.83 -7.61 3.88
N ASN A 180 14.64 -7.88 2.59
CA ASN A 180 15.76 -7.94 1.64
C ASN A 180 16.03 -6.63 0.91
N VAL A 181 15.00 -5.79 0.72
CA VAL A 181 15.12 -4.54 -0.04
C VAL A 181 16.18 -3.60 0.57
N LYS A 182 16.95 -2.95 -0.29
CA LYS A 182 18.01 -2.02 0.11
C LYS A 182 17.49 -0.59 0.20
N THR A 183 16.70 -0.32 1.24
CA THR A 183 16.17 1.01 1.59
C THR A 183 16.56 1.39 3.02
N ASP A 184 16.52 2.69 3.34
CA ASP A 184 16.86 3.20 4.67
C ASP A 184 15.80 2.84 5.70
N ILE A 185 14.52 2.84 5.29
CA ILE A 185 13.38 2.57 6.15
C ILE A 185 12.21 1.98 5.37
N ASN A 186 11.44 1.13 6.03
CA ASN A 186 10.19 0.59 5.52
C ASN A 186 9.02 1.20 6.29
N VAL A 187 7.98 1.62 5.58
CA VAL A 187 6.67 2.01 6.15
C VAL A 187 5.62 1.10 5.54
N ILE A 188 4.93 0.34 6.37
CA ILE A 188 3.98 -0.68 5.91
C ILE A 188 2.60 -0.40 6.50
N ALA A 189 1.60 -0.22 5.65
CA ALA A 189 0.20 -0.13 6.04
C ALA A 189 -0.48 -1.51 5.90
N LEU A 190 -0.97 -2.07 7.01
CA LEU A 190 -1.79 -3.27 7.03
C LEU A 190 -3.25 -2.85 7.22
N VAL A 191 -4.05 -2.99 6.16
CA VAL A 191 -5.39 -2.42 6.06
C VAL A 191 -6.44 -3.49 5.90
N GLY A 192 -7.33 -3.61 6.89
CA GLY A 192 -8.43 -4.57 6.86
C GLY A 192 -7.99 -6.03 6.96
N GLU A 193 -6.77 -6.28 7.42
CA GLU A 193 -6.29 -7.63 7.72
C GLU A 193 -6.78 -8.10 9.10
N ARG A 194 -6.81 -9.40 9.33
CA ARG A 194 -7.22 -9.96 10.61
C ARG A 194 -6.12 -9.77 11.65
N GLY A 195 -6.48 -9.49 12.91
CA GLY A 195 -5.50 -9.28 13.99
C GLY A 195 -4.47 -10.41 14.12
N ARG A 196 -4.89 -11.67 13.94
CA ARG A 196 -4.02 -12.83 13.91
C ARG A 196 -2.95 -12.77 12.80
N GLU A 197 -3.34 -12.35 11.60
CA GLU A 197 -2.44 -12.28 10.43
C GLU A 197 -1.39 -11.18 10.59
N ILE A 198 -1.72 -10.11 11.34
CA ILE A 198 -0.79 -9.04 11.67
C ILE A 198 0.33 -9.55 12.57
N LEU A 199 0.00 -10.30 13.63
CA LEU A 199 1.00 -10.87 14.52
C LEU A 199 1.90 -11.87 13.80
N GLU A 200 1.31 -12.75 12.98
CA GLU A 200 2.06 -13.69 12.14
C GLU A 200 3.02 -12.97 11.18
N PHE A 201 2.59 -11.88 10.56
CA PHE A 201 3.44 -11.07 9.68
C PHE A 201 4.62 -10.43 10.43
N VAL A 202 4.37 -9.90 11.63
CA VAL A 202 5.43 -9.30 12.46
C VAL A 202 6.44 -10.36 12.92
N GLU A 203 5.97 -11.49 13.44
CA GLU A 203 6.83 -12.50 14.06
C GLU A 203 7.54 -13.38 13.02
N LYS A 204 6.83 -13.82 11.95
CA LYS A 204 7.35 -14.79 10.99
C LYS A 204 7.89 -14.14 9.72
N ASP A 205 7.12 -13.19 9.15
CA ASP A 205 7.47 -12.63 7.85
C ASP A 205 8.50 -11.50 7.98
N LEU A 206 8.38 -10.60 8.96
CA LEU A 206 9.36 -9.54 9.22
C LEU A 206 10.50 -10.00 10.12
N GLY A 207 10.18 -10.64 11.23
CA GLY A 207 11.14 -10.97 12.27
C GLY A 207 11.74 -9.73 12.95
N GLU A 208 12.63 -9.94 13.93
CA GLU A 208 13.24 -8.83 14.68
C GLU A 208 14.06 -7.89 13.80
N GLU A 209 14.84 -8.44 12.86
CA GLU A 209 15.71 -7.65 11.99
C GLU A 209 14.90 -6.77 11.03
N GLY A 210 13.86 -7.35 10.40
CA GLY A 210 12.96 -6.60 9.53
C GLY A 210 12.21 -5.51 10.29
N MET A 211 11.75 -5.80 11.53
CA MET A 211 11.05 -4.82 12.35
C MET A 211 11.89 -3.61 12.73
N ARG A 212 13.20 -3.77 13.00
CA ARG A 212 14.07 -2.64 13.44
C ARG A 212 14.05 -1.44 12.50
N ARG A 213 13.85 -1.67 11.21
CA ARG A 213 13.77 -0.61 10.18
C ARG A 213 12.38 -0.42 9.60
N THR A 214 11.37 -0.98 10.25
CA THR A 214 9.98 -0.94 9.77
C THR A 214 9.11 -0.15 10.74
N ILE A 215 8.20 0.64 10.19
CA ILE A 215 7.09 1.27 10.89
C ILE A 215 5.82 0.62 10.36
N LEU A 216 5.02 0.03 11.24
CA LEU A 216 3.73 -0.57 10.87
C LEU A 216 2.60 0.38 11.24
N VAL A 217 1.72 0.66 10.28
CA VAL A 217 0.46 1.38 10.48
C VAL A 217 -0.67 0.37 10.27
N VAL A 218 -1.44 0.12 11.32
CA VAL A 218 -2.39 -0.98 11.36
C VAL A 218 -3.82 -0.48 11.48
N ALA A 219 -4.71 -1.00 10.63
CA ALA A 219 -6.15 -0.91 10.78
C ALA A 219 -6.78 -2.27 10.45
N THR A 220 -7.25 -2.98 11.47
CA THR A 220 -7.81 -4.34 11.32
C THR A 220 -9.18 -4.34 10.66
N SER A 221 -9.63 -5.51 10.22
CA SER A 221 -10.89 -5.69 9.49
C SER A 221 -12.15 -5.38 10.33
N ASP A 222 -12.06 -5.47 11.65
CA ASP A 222 -13.12 -5.17 12.61
C ASP A 222 -13.19 -3.69 13.01
N GLN A 223 -12.20 -2.88 12.62
CA GLN A 223 -12.18 -1.45 12.90
C GLN A 223 -13.08 -0.65 11.94
N PRO A 224 -13.55 0.54 12.36
CA PRO A 224 -14.37 1.42 11.53
C PRO A 224 -13.74 1.74 10.16
N ALA A 225 -14.59 1.98 9.15
CA ALA A 225 -14.16 2.32 7.80
C ALA A 225 -13.22 3.54 7.77
N MET A 226 -13.43 4.52 8.64
CA MET A 226 -12.57 5.70 8.76
C MET A 226 -11.12 5.34 9.10
N LEU A 227 -10.87 4.41 10.02
CA LEU A 227 -9.50 3.97 10.35
C LEU A 227 -8.87 3.20 9.19
N ARG A 228 -9.64 2.31 8.55
CA ARG A 228 -9.17 1.56 7.37
C ARG A 228 -8.85 2.48 6.18
N LEU A 229 -9.58 3.59 6.04
CA LEU A 229 -9.30 4.62 5.05
C LEU A 229 -8.05 5.45 5.40
N LYS A 230 -7.86 5.77 6.68
CA LYS A 230 -6.76 6.65 7.12
C LYS A 230 -5.41 5.94 7.19
N ALA A 231 -5.35 4.64 7.48
CA ALA A 231 -4.09 3.92 7.64
C ALA A 231 -3.14 4.07 6.44
N PRO A 232 -3.54 3.90 5.16
CA PRO A 232 -2.68 4.16 4.01
C PRO A 232 -2.22 5.61 3.90
N LEU A 233 -3.09 6.56 4.23
CA LEU A 233 -2.77 8.00 4.17
C LEU A 233 -1.75 8.37 5.25
N VAL A 234 -1.88 7.81 6.45
CA VAL A 234 -0.94 7.98 7.57
C VAL A 234 0.42 7.38 7.23
N ALA A 235 0.44 6.14 6.74
CA ALA A 235 1.68 5.48 6.30
C ALA A 235 2.40 6.31 5.21
N THR A 236 1.66 6.81 4.23
CA THR A 236 2.21 7.68 3.18
C THR A 236 2.78 8.98 3.76
N THR A 237 2.08 9.59 4.71
CA THR A 237 2.54 10.83 5.37
C THR A 237 3.83 10.60 6.16
N ILE A 238 3.96 9.46 6.85
CA ILE A 238 5.19 9.07 7.54
C ILE A 238 6.32 8.81 6.53
N ALA A 239 6.03 8.14 5.42
CA ALA A 239 7.00 7.92 4.35
C ALA A 239 7.50 9.26 3.75
N GLU A 240 6.62 10.24 3.58
CA GLU A 240 6.96 11.59 3.11
C GLU A 240 7.91 12.31 4.06
N TYR A 241 7.71 12.17 5.38
CA TYR A 241 8.64 12.74 6.37
C TYR A 241 10.07 12.21 6.19
N PHE A 242 10.25 10.90 6.08
CA PHE A 242 11.57 10.30 5.90
C PHE A 242 12.17 10.64 4.53
N ARG A 243 11.38 10.66 3.47
CA ARG A 243 11.80 11.16 2.16
C ARG A 243 12.30 12.61 2.25
N ASP A 244 11.60 13.49 2.97
CA ASP A 244 12.00 14.90 3.13
C ASP A 244 13.32 15.05 3.89
N LYS A 245 13.69 14.04 4.71
CA LYS A 245 15.03 13.91 5.31
C LYS A 245 16.10 13.42 4.34
N GLY A 246 15.72 13.07 3.10
CA GLY A 246 16.62 12.57 2.06
C GLY A 246 16.82 11.06 2.05
N MET A 247 15.96 10.31 2.73
CA MET A 247 16.03 8.85 2.81
C MET A 247 15.33 8.16 1.63
N ASP A 248 15.78 6.95 1.30
CA ASP A 248 15.09 6.04 0.41
C ASP A 248 14.11 5.19 1.22
N VAL A 249 12.82 5.38 0.98
CA VAL A 249 11.74 4.74 1.72
C VAL A 249 11.07 3.66 0.89
N LEU A 250 10.87 2.48 1.47
CA LEU A 250 9.92 1.50 0.96
C LEU A 250 8.56 1.75 1.61
N LEU A 251 7.55 2.07 0.82
CA LEU A 251 6.16 2.16 1.25
C LEU A 251 5.39 0.95 0.75
N MET A 252 4.89 0.13 1.68
CA MET A 252 4.05 -1.03 1.32
C MET A 252 2.64 -0.86 1.85
N MET A 253 1.64 -1.31 1.08
CA MET A 253 0.23 -1.27 1.50
C MET A 253 -0.44 -2.62 1.23
N ASP A 254 -0.94 -3.26 2.25
CA ASP A 254 -1.74 -4.49 2.18
C ASP A 254 -3.09 -4.25 2.84
N SER A 255 -4.18 -4.01 2.09
CA SER A 255 -4.26 -3.95 0.63
C SER A 255 -5.04 -2.72 0.14
N LEU A 256 -4.78 -2.30 -1.09
CA LEU A 256 -5.57 -1.24 -1.76
C LEU A 256 -7.03 -1.66 -1.94
N THR A 257 -7.32 -2.94 -2.10
CA THR A 257 -8.70 -3.44 -2.18
C THR A 257 -9.47 -3.16 -0.88
N ARG A 258 -8.83 -3.31 0.28
CA ARG A 258 -9.44 -2.99 1.58
C ARG A 258 -9.62 -1.49 1.78
N PHE A 259 -8.68 -0.69 1.32
CA PHE A 259 -8.83 0.76 1.24
C PHE A 259 -10.03 1.16 0.38
N ALA A 260 -10.19 0.56 -0.80
CA ALA A 260 -11.34 0.78 -1.67
C ALA A 260 -12.67 0.39 -1.02
N MET A 261 -12.71 -0.74 -0.30
CA MET A 261 -13.89 -1.17 0.46
C MET A 261 -14.26 -0.15 1.55
N ALA A 262 -13.29 0.38 2.28
CA ALA A 262 -13.52 1.41 3.29
C ALA A 262 -14.07 2.70 2.66
N GLN A 263 -13.50 3.15 1.55
CA GLN A 263 -14.01 4.31 0.81
C GLN A 263 -15.42 4.08 0.28
N ARG A 264 -15.72 2.87 -0.20
CA ARG A 264 -17.08 2.49 -0.61
C ARG A 264 -18.09 2.60 0.54
N GLU A 265 -17.74 2.07 1.72
CA GLU A 265 -18.61 2.15 2.90
C GLU A 265 -18.91 3.61 3.27
N ILE A 266 -17.88 4.47 3.23
CA ILE A 266 -18.01 5.91 3.53
C ILE A 266 -18.85 6.61 2.45
N GLY A 267 -18.54 6.39 1.17
CA GLY A 267 -19.26 7.00 0.06
C GLY A 267 -20.75 6.65 0.07
N LEU A 268 -21.08 5.35 0.25
CA LEU A 268 -22.49 4.93 0.36
C LEU A 268 -23.20 5.58 1.57
N ALA A 269 -22.54 5.66 2.72
CA ALA A 269 -23.10 6.28 3.92
C ALA A 269 -23.26 7.81 3.81
N THR A 270 -22.49 8.47 2.94
CA THR A 270 -22.63 9.90 2.63
C THR A 270 -23.61 10.17 1.47
N GLY A 271 -24.15 9.12 0.84
CA GLY A 271 -25.16 9.23 -0.21
C GLY A 271 -24.60 9.22 -1.63
N GLU A 272 -23.35 8.84 -1.85
CA GLU A 272 -22.84 8.62 -3.21
C GLU A 272 -23.55 7.44 -3.87
N PRO A 273 -23.93 7.54 -5.15
CA PRO A 273 -24.55 6.43 -5.86
C PRO A 273 -23.51 5.33 -6.13
N PRO A 274 -23.89 4.05 -5.95
CA PRO A 274 -23.01 2.94 -6.35
C PRO A 274 -22.92 2.85 -7.88
N ILE A 275 -21.73 2.50 -8.37
CA ILE A 275 -21.45 2.20 -9.77
C ILE A 275 -20.96 0.75 -9.93
N ALA A 276 -19.95 0.46 -10.72
CA ALA A 276 -19.45 -0.88 -10.98
C ALA A 276 -19.12 -1.66 -9.69
N ARG A 277 -19.68 -2.85 -9.53
CA ARG A 277 -19.55 -3.75 -8.35
C ARG A 277 -19.85 -3.05 -7.01
N GLY A 278 -20.70 -2.02 -7.01
CA GLY A 278 -21.11 -1.29 -5.82
C GLY A 278 -20.07 -0.31 -5.26
N TYR A 279 -18.97 -0.08 -5.95
CA TYR A 279 -18.03 0.99 -5.61
C TYR A 279 -18.62 2.36 -5.92
N THR A 280 -18.17 3.38 -5.21
CA THR A 280 -18.60 4.76 -5.38
C THR A 280 -17.62 5.54 -6.26
N PRO A 281 -18.05 6.61 -6.97
CA PRO A 281 -17.17 7.39 -7.85
C PRO A 281 -15.94 7.96 -7.16
N SER A 282 -16.03 8.31 -5.88
CA SER A 282 -14.94 8.89 -5.10
C SER A 282 -13.68 8.02 -5.06
N ILE A 283 -13.82 6.68 -5.07
CA ILE A 283 -12.64 5.79 -5.01
C ILE A 283 -11.70 5.97 -6.20
N TYR A 284 -12.25 6.20 -7.39
CA TYR A 284 -11.45 6.40 -8.60
C TYR A 284 -10.68 7.72 -8.60
N ALA A 285 -11.14 8.70 -7.83
CA ALA A 285 -10.41 9.95 -7.60
C ALA A 285 -9.36 9.82 -6.49
N GLU A 286 -9.61 8.98 -5.48
CA GLU A 286 -8.70 8.81 -4.35
C GLU A 286 -7.45 7.97 -4.70
N PHE A 287 -7.55 6.97 -5.58
CA PHE A 287 -6.39 6.18 -6.00
C PHE A 287 -5.26 7.01 -6.59
N PRO A 288 -5.47 7.85 -7.63
CA PRO A 288 -4.39 8.70 -8.12
C PRO A 288 -3.80 9.61 -7.04
N ARG A 289 -4.66 10.19 -6.19
CA ARG A 289 -4.22 11.08 -5.10
C ARG A 289 -3.31 10.37 -4.09
N LEU A 290 -3.62 9.12 -3.75
CA LEU A 290 -2.81 8.32 -2.84
C LEU A 290 -1.52 7.85 -3.52
N LEU A 291 -1.64 7.20 -4.69
CA LEU A 291 -0.54 6.51 -5.35
C LEU A 291 0.50 7.47 -5.95
N GLU A 292 0.07 8.66 -6.39
CA GLU A 292 0.97 9.69 -6.90
C GLU A 292 1.85 10.34 -5.81
N ARG A 293 1.61 10.10 -4.53
CA ARG A 293 2.45 10.57 -3.43
C ARG A 293 3.78 9.80 -3.33
N ALA A 294 3.85 8.57 -3.84
CA ALA A 294 5.10 7.83 -4.02
C ALA A 294 5.82 8.24 -5.30
N GLY A 295 7.13 8.07 -5.35
CA GLY A 295 7.95 8.40 -6.52
C GLY A 295 9.40 8.72 -6.18
N ALA A 296 10.16 9.10 -7.20
CA ALA A 296 11.47 9.71 -7.05
C ALA A 296 11.32 11.22 -6.82
N PHE A 297 12.19 11.79 -5.98
CA PHE A 297 12.18 13.22 -5.62
C PHE A 297 13.60 13.80 -5.71
N LYS A 298 13.72 15.13 -5.67
CA LYS A 298 15.04 15.80 -5.63
C LYS A 298 15.89 15.42 -4.41
N LYS A 299 15.23 15.04 -3.32
CA LYS A 299 15.84 14.46 -2.12
C LYS A 299 15.04 13.24 -1.73
N GLY A 300 15.72 12.10 -1.58
CA GLY A 300 15.10 10.83 -1.22
C GLY A 300 14.15 10.27 -2.26
N SER A 301 13.59 9.11 -1.94
CA SER A 301 12.59 8.45 -2.78
C SER A 301 11.55 7.70 -1.93
N ILE A 302 10.37 7.47 -2.50
CA ILE A 302 9.37 6.54 -1.95
C ILE A 302 9.07 5.50 -3.02
N THR A 303 9.60 4.30 -2.86
CA THR A 303 9.24 3.16 -3.72
C THR A 303 7.98 2.52 -3.17
N GLY A 304 6.91 2.50 -3.97
CA GLY A 304 5.61 2.00 -3.57
C GLY A 304 5.38 0.55 -4.00
N VAL A 305 5.03 -0.32 -3.06
CA VAL A 305 4.59 -1.71 -3.31
C VAL A 305 3.18 -1.87 -2.77
N TYR A 306 2.22 -2.07 -3.67
CA TYR A 306 0.81 -2.06 -3.35
C TYR A 306 0.17 -3.40 -3.66
N THR A 307 -0.45 -4.04 -2.68
CA THR A 307 -1.16 -5.28 -2.97
C THR A 307 -2.61 -5.01 -3.40
N VAL A 308 -3.06 -5.79 -4.34
CA VAL A 308 -4.44 -5.79 -4.84
C VAL A 308 -4.97 -7.22 -4.76
N LEU A 309 -6.05 -7.39 -4.01
CA LEU A 309 -6.75 -8.67 -3.91
C LEU A 309 -7.60 -8.87 -5.16
N VAL A 310 -7.38 -9.98 -5.85
CA VAL A 310 -8.09 -10.33 -7.08
C VAL A 310 -8.95 -11.57 -6.81
N GLU A 311 -10.28 -11.39 -6.76
CA GLU A 311 -11.19 -12.50 -6.54
C GLU A 311 -11.28 -13.38 -7.79
N GLY A 312 -11.14 -14.70 -7.60
CA GLY A 312 -11.23 -15.65 -8.71
C GLY A 312 -10.19 -15.49 -9.82
N ASP A 313 -9.04 -14.86 -9.50
CA ASP A 313 -7.98 -14.52 -10.45
C ASP A 313 -8.43 -13.57 -11.60
N ASP A 314 -9.57 -12.87 -11.40
CA ASP A 314 -10.11 -11.89 -12.36
C ASP A 314 -9.37 -10.57 -12.27
N THR A 315 -8.28 -10.45 -13.00
CA THR A 315 -7.47 -9.22 -13.10
C THR A 315 -8.17 -8.05 -13.80
N ASN A 316 -9.39 -8.27 -14.36
CA ASN A 316 -10.20 -7.24 -15.00
C ASN A 316 -11.26 -6.64 -14.06
N GLU A 317 -11.20 -6.97 -12.77
CA GLU A 317 -12.00 -6.31 -11.75
C GLU A 317 -11.75 -4.80 -11.76
N PRO A 318 -12.77 -3.93 -11.58
CA PRO A 318 -12.64 -2.48 -11.73
C PRO A 318 -11.52 -1.85 -10.90
N ILE A 319 -11.31 -2.31 -9.66
CA ILE A 319 -10.24 -1.81 -8.79
C ILE A 319 -8.86 -2.26 -9.30
N ALA A 320 -8.73 -3.54 -9.68
CA ALA A 320 -7.49 -4.09 -10.21
C ALA A 320 -7.09 -3.39 -11.51
N ASP A 321 -8.03 -3.18 -12.41
CA ASP A 321 -7.78 -2.47 -13.68
C ASP A 321 -7.39 -1.01 -13.48
N THR A 322 -8.12 -0.30 -12.62
CA THR A 322 -7.81 1.11 -12.28
C THR A 322 -6.41 1.24 -11.68
N VAL A 323 -6.07 0.43 -10.69
CA VAL A 323 -4.77 0.47 -10.02
C VAL A 323 -3.65 0.12 -11.01
N ARG A 324 -3.85 -0.89 -11.87
CA ARG A 324 -2.89 -1.27 -12.91
C ARG A 324 -2.60 -0.14 -13.91
N GLY A 325 -3.62 0.66 -14.22
CA GLY A 325 -3.48 1.82 -15.10
C GLY A 325 -2.62 2.94 -14.52
N ILE A 326 -2.62 3.11 -13.18
CA ILE A 326 -1.89 4.16 -12.47
C ILE A 326 -0.44 3.76 -12.18
N LEU A 327 -0.19 2.48 -11.91
CA LEU A 327 1.12 1.98 -11.48
C LEU A 327 2.12 1.82 -12.63
N ASP A 328 3.41 1.81 -12.31
CA ASP A 328 4.53 1.70 -13.25
C ASP A 328 4.88 0.23 -13.56
N GLY A 329 4.07 -0.72 -13.12
CA GLY A 329 4.20 -2.15 -13.36
C GLY A 329 3.43 -2.98 -12.34
N HIS A 330 3.44 -4.28 -12.53
CA HIS A 330 2.75 -5.21 -11.65
C HIS A 330 3.40 -6.58 -11.62
N ILE A 331 3.27 -7.26 -10.50
CA ILE A 331 3.63 -8.65 -10.24
C ILE A 331 2.35 -9.42 -9.98
N VAL A 332 2.12 -10.49 -10.71
CA VAL A 332 0.95 -11.37 -10.54
C VAL A 332 1.38 -12.65 -9.84
N LEU A 333 0.71 -12.99 -8.75
CA LEU A 333 0.88 -14.27 -8.08
C LEU A 333 -0.16 -15.27 -8.60
N SER A 334 0.32 -16.41 -9.08
CA SER A 334 -0.49 -17.47 -9.68
C SER A 334 -0.88 -18.52 -8.66
N ARG A 335 -2.18 -18.84 -8.59
CA ARG A 335 -2.70 -19.95 -7.81
C ARG A 335 -2.21 -21.30 -8.34
N GLN A 336 -2.05 -21.43 -9.66
CA GLN A 336 -1.52 -22.63 -10.28
C GLN A 336 -0.09 -22.89 -9.81
N LEU A 337 0.81 -21.90 -9.87
CA LEU A 337 2.18 -22.03 -9.39
C LEU A 337 2.23 -22.38 -7.90
N ALA A 338 1.36 -21.75 -7.10
CA ALA A 338 1.27 -22.07 -5.67
C ALA A 338 0.82 -23.54 -5.44
N ALA A 339 -0.15 -24.04 -6.22
CA ALA A 339 -0.58 -25.43 -6.17
C ALA A 339 0.52 -26.43 -6.59
N GLU A 340 1.44 -26.00 -7.46
CA GLU A 340 2.63 -26.76 -7.89
C GLU A 340 3.80 -26.61 -6.89
N ASN A 341 3.57 -26.02 -5.73
CA ASN A 341 4.62 -25.74 -4.71
C ASN A 341 5.78 -24.90 -5.26
N HIS A 342 5.49 -24.00 -6.20
CA HIS A 342 6.43 -23.04 -6.75
C HIS A 342 6.33 -21.70 -6.01
N TYR A 343 7.31 -21.41 -5.17
CA TYR A 343 7.37 -20.16 -4.40
C TYR A 343 8.69 -19.42 -4.59
N PRO A 344 8.62 -18.04 -4.68
CA PRO A 344 7.41 -17.23 -4.74
C PRO A 344 6.60 -17.54 -6.00
N ALA A 345 5.27 -17.55 -5.88
CA ALA A 345 4.37 -17.96 -6.96
C ALA A 345 4.18 -16.87 -8.04
N ILE A 346 5.28 -16.22 -8.46
CA ILE A 346 5.29 -15.10 -9.41
C ILE A 346 5.12 -15.62 -10.83
N ASP A 347 4.03 -15.25 -11.48
CA ASP A 347 3.84 -15.51 -12.90
C ASP A 347 4.61 -14.49 -13.75
N ILE A 348 5.75 -14.90 -14.30
CA ILE A 348 6.60 -14.04 -15.13
C ILE A 348 5.92 -13.59 -16.43
N GLY A 349 5.05 -14.42 -16.98
CA GLY A 349 4.32 -14.09 -18.21
C GLY A 349 3.26 -12.99 -18.02
N MET A 350 2.68 -12.94 -16.83
CA MET A 350 1.65 -11.97 -16.46
C MET A 350 2.22 -10.75 -15.71
N SER A 351 3.51 -10.75 -15.39
CA SER A 351 4.17 -9.70 -14.63
C SER A 351 5.01 -8.80 -15.51
N ILE A 352 5.02 -7.50 -15.22
CA ILE A 352 5.79 -6.51 -15.98
C ILE A 352 6.29 -5.37 -15.09
N SER A 353 7.55 -4.97 -15.27
CA SER A 353 8.07 -3.67 -14.86
C SER A 353 8.25 -2.80 -16.10
N ARG A 354 7.52 -1.67 -16.17
CA ARG A 354 7.58 -0.77 -17.33
C ARG A 354 8.92 -0.07 -17.46
N LEU A 355 9.68 0.04 -16.37
CA LEU A 355 10.96 0.74 -16.31
C LEU A 355 12.16 -0.19 -16.46
N MET A 356 11.98 -1.52 -16.43
CA MET A 356 13.08 -2.48 -16.47
C MET A 356 14.05 -2.20 -17.63
N ALA A 357 13.52 -1.89 -18.82
CA ALA A 357 14.34 -1.64 -20.00
C ALA A 357 15.33 -0.44 -19.87
N GLU A 358 15.00 0.52 -18.97
CA GLU A 358 15.85 1.69 -18.71
C GLU A 358 16.81 1.49 -17.53
N LEU A 359 16.59 0.43 -16.74
CA LEU A 359 17.29 0.17 -15.47
C LEU A 359 18.40 -0.86 -15.58
N VAL A 360 18.40 -1.70 -16.62
CA VAL A 360 19.32 -2.84 -16.75
C VAL A 360 20.17 -2.74 -18.00
N SER A 361 21.32 -3.45 -18.01
CA SER A 361 22.23 -3.50 -19.15
C SER A 361 21.62 -4.23 -20.36
N GLU A 362 22.21 -4.05 -21.54
CA GLU A 362 21.75 -4.73 -22.75
C GLU A 362 21.90 -6.26 -22.66
N GLU A 363 22.95 -6.74 -21.97
CA GLU A 363 23.17 -8.16 -21.71
C GLU A 363 22.03 -8.72 -20.84
N HIS A 364 21.70 -8.06 -19.74
CA HIS A 364 20.60 -8.48 -18.87
C HIS A 364 19.27 -8.52 -19.63
N LYS A 365 18.98 -7.52 -20.50
CA LYS A 365 17.79 -7.52 -21.36
C LYS A 365 17.72 -8.75 -22.26
N LYS A 366 18.88 -9.16 -22.85
CA LYS A 366 18.95 -10.35 -23.69
C LYS A 366 18.64 -11.62 -22.90
N TYR A 367 19.24 -11.79 -21.70
CA TYR A 367 18.97 -12.93 -20.83
C TYR A 367 17.49 -12.98 -20.42
N ALA A 368 16.95 -11.88 -19.94
CA ALA A 368 15.55 -11.79 -19.54
C ALA A 368 14.58 -12.10 -20.70
N SER A 369 14.84 -11.54 -21.88
CA SER A 369 14.04 -11.81 -23.07
C SER A 369 14.11 -13.28 -23.49
N ARG A 370 15.30 -13.89 -23.45
CA ARG A 370 15.47 -15.32 -23.76
C ARG A 370 14.69 -16.21 -22.81
N MET A 371 14.82 -15.97 -21.50
CA MET A 371 14.09 -16.73 -20.50
C MET A 371 12.57 -16.59 -20.65
N ARG A 372 12.06 -15.38 -20.89
CA ARG A 372 10.62 -15.16 -21.15
C ARG A 372 10.13 -15.88 -22.40
N ASN A 373 10.94 -15.89 -23.48
CA ASN A 373 10.59 -16.59 -24.71
C ASN A 373 10.53 -18.11 -24.50
N ILE A 374 11.48 -18.69 -23.77
CA ILE A 374 11.53 -20.11 -23.41
C ILE A 374 10.29 -20.48 -22.58
N LEU A 375 9.99 -19.71 -21.53
CA LEU A 375 8.80 -19.92 -20.69
C LEU A 375 7.52 -19.83 -21.51
N GLY A 376 7.39 -18.83 -22.39
CA GLY A 376 6.21 -18.64 -23.24
C GLY A 376 6.03 -19.77 -24.24
N LEU A 377 7.10 -20.24 -24.87
CA LEU A 377 7.08 -21.32 -25.84
C LEU A 377 6.71 -22.66 -25.17
N TYR A 378 7.31 -22.95 -24.02
CA TYR A 378 6.98 -24.12 -23.23
C TYR A 378 5.49 -24.13 -22.82
N ARG A 379 4.99 -23.04 -22.21
CA ARG A 379 3.61 -22.92 -21.77
C ARG A 379 2.62 -23.08 -22.92
N LYS A 380 2.91 -22.49 -24.08
CA LYS A 380 2.06 -22.62 -25.27
C LYS A 380 1.92 -24.07 -25.76
N ASN A 381 2.90 -24.91 -25.51
CA ASN A 381 2.96 -26.30 -25.99
C ASN A 381 2.86 -27.31 -24.84
N ALA A 382 2.55 -26.88 -23.61
CA ALA A 382 2.55 -27.75 -22.43
C ALA A 382 1.61 -28.96 -22.58
N ASP A 383 0.44 -28.78 -23.19
CA ASP A 383 -0.53 -29.87 -23.44
C ASP A 383 0.05 -30.91 -24.41
N LEU A 384 0.68 -30.46 -25.51
CA LEU A 384 1.29 -31.37 -26.49
C LEU A 384 2.44 -32.17 -25.89
N ILE A 385 3.20 -31.55 -25.00
CA ILE A 385 4.33 -32.19 -24.30
C ILE A 385 3.78 -33.20 -23.29
N SER A 386 2.77 -32.84 -22.51
CA SER A 386 2.20 -33.68 -21.44
C SER A 386 1.54 -34.96 -21.96
N ILE A 387 0.87 -34.88 -23.09
CA ILE A 387 0.23 -36.05 -23.72
C ILE A 387 1.18 -36.87 -24.62
N GLY A 388 2.47 -36.47 -24.70
CA GLY A 388 3.48 -37.15 -25.53
C GLY A 388 3.28 -37.00 -27.05
N ALA A 389 2.50 -36.02 -27.48
CA ALA A 389 2.25 -35.76 -28.90
C ALA A 389 3.42 -35.05 -29.61
N TYR A 390 4.29 -34.38 -28.85
CA TYR A 390 5.47 -33.74 -29.41
C TYR A 390 6.63 -34.74 -29.59
N LYS A 391 7.26 -34.70 -30.78
CA LYS A 391 8.47 -35.48 -31.07
C LYS A 391 9.68 -34.60 -31.08
N LYS A 392 10.71 -34.93 -30.27
CA LYS A 392 12.00 -34.22 -30.24
C LYS A 392 12.61 -34.18 -31.65
N GLY A 393 13.16 -33.03 -32.04
CA GLY A 393 13.74 -32.76 -33.36
C GLY A 393 12.75 -32.13 -34.36
N THR A 394 11.48 -31.96 -34.01
CA THR A 394 10.47 -31.37 -34.92
C THR A 394 10.62 -29.83 -34.93
N ASP A 395 10.86 -29.21 -33.80
CA ASP A 395 11.07 -27.76 -33.64
C ASP A 395 12.26 -27.51 -32.70
N PRO A 396 13.41 -27.06 -33.24
CA PRO A 396 14.60 -26.81 -32.43
C PRO A 396 14.38 -25.82 -31.29
N LYS A 397 13.50 -24.84 -31.48
CA LYS A 397 13.19 -23.86 -30.42
C LYS A 397 12.38 -24.47 -29.28
N LEU A 398 11.46 -25.38 -29.63
CA LEU A 398 10.68 -26.09 -28.62
C LEU A 398 11.52 -27.14 -27.90
N ASP A 399 12.44 -27.81 -28.61
CA ASP A 399 13.40 -28.73 -27.99
C ASP A 399 14.26 -28.00 -26.93
N GLU A 400 14.78 -26.83 -27.28
CA GLU A 400 15.49 -25.98 -26.33
C GLU A 400 14.59 -25.56 -25.15
N ALA A 401 13.35 -25.17 -25.42
CA ALA A 401 12.42 -24.78 -24.37
C ALA A 401 12.14 -25.93 -23.39
N ILE A 402 11.99 -27.14 -23.87
CA ILE A 402 11.79 -28.33 -23.04
C ILE A 402 13.02 -28.60 -22.16
N GLU A 403 14.23 -28.44 -22.72
CA GLU A 403 15.48 -28.67 -22.00
C GLU A 403 15.73 -27.60 -20.92
N LYS A 404 15.52 -26.31 -21.23
CA LYS A 404 15.84 -25.20 -20.35
C LYS A 404 14.73 -24.83 -19.37
N TYR A 405 13.47 -25.21 -19.61
CA TYR A 405 12.34 -24.91 -18.72
C TYR A 405 12.57 -25.36 -17.26
N PRO A 406 13.07 -26.60 -16.98
CA PRO A 406 13.33 -27.00 -15.59
C PRO A 406 14.38 -26.12 -14.90
N LEU A 407 15.41 -25.67 -15.61
CA LEU A 407 16.46 -24.80 -15.07
C LEU A 407 15.90 -23.41 -14.72
N ILE A 408 15.09 -22.86 -15.64
CA ILE A 408 14.42 -21.57 -15.39
C ILE A 408 13.43 -21.69 -14.24
N ASN A 409 12.66 -22.79 -14.18
CA ASN A 409 11.70 -23.03 -13.11
C ASN A 409 12.39 -23.12 -11.74
N GLU A 410 13.54 -23.77 -11.66
CA GLU A 410 14.35 -23.82 -10.43
C GLU A 410 14.98 -22.48 -10.08
N PHE A 411 15.44 -21.71 -11.07
CA PHE A 411 15.90 -20.34 -10.86
C PHE A 411 14.83 -19.44 -10.23
N LEU A 412 13.58 -19.59 -10.68
CA LEU A 412 12.46 -18.76 -10.20
C LEU A 412 12.03 -19.11 -8.77
N LYS A 413 12.30 -20.34 -8.31
CA LYS A 413 12.05 -20.72 -6.91
C LYS A 413 13.10 -20.13 -5.99
N GLN A 414 12.65 -19.73 -4.82
CA GLN A 414 13.51 -19.16 -3.78
C GLN A 414 12.88 -19.39 -2.41
N LYS A 415 13.66 -19.87 -1.46
CA LYS A 415 13.21 -20.02 -0.08
C LYS A 415 13.04 -18.66 0.59
N VAL A 416 12.22 -18.64 1.64
CA VAL A 416 11.84 -17.40 2.35
C VAL A 416 13.06 -16.71 2.99
N GLU A 417 14.03 -17.51 3.43
CA GLU A 417 15.25 -17.05 4.12
C GLU A 417 16.39 -16.66 3.15
N GLU A 418 16.24 -17.01 1.87
CA GLU A 418 17.27 -16.74 0.87
C GLU A 418 17.15 -15.30 0.34
N SER A 419 18.31 -14.70 0.10
CA SER A 419 18.44 -13.42 -0.60
C SER A 419 19.62 -13.53 -1.57
N PHE A 420 19.44 -13.04 -2.79
CA PHE A 420 20.49 -13.07 -3.81
C PHE A 420 20.88 -11.65 -4.20
N SER A 421 22.17 -11.39 -4.41
CA SER A 421 22.61 -10.13 -4.99
C SER A 421 22.13 -10.00 -6.45
N TYR A 422 22.13 -8.79 -6.96
CA TYR A 422 21.81 -8.53 -8.36
C TYR A 422 22.79 -9.24 -9.30
N GLU A 423 24.08 -9.18 -8.96
CA GLU A 423 25.16 -9.79 -9.71
C GLU A 423 25.01 -11.32 -9.77
N GLU A 424 24.76 -11.98 -8.64
CA GLU A 424 24.49 -13.43 -8.59
C GLU A 424 23.26 -13.80 -9.43
N THR A 425 22.23 -12.96 -9.40
CA THR A 425 21.00 -13.17 -10.19
C THR A 425 21.30 -13.13 -11.69
N VAL A 426 22.06 -12.12 -12.16
CA VAL A 426 22.40 -11.97 -13.58
C VAL A 426 23.34 -13.07 -14.06
N ILE A 427 24.34 -13.45 -13.26
CA ILE A 427 25.25 -14.58 -13.60
C ILE A 427 24.44 -15.88 -13.79
N LYS A 428 23.51 -16.18 -12.89
CA LYS A 428 22.65 -17.37 -13.05
C LYS A 428 21.77 -17.31 -14.31
N MET A 429 21.29 -16.11 -14.69
CA MET A 429 20.54 -15.95 -15.94
C MET A 429 21.41 -16.19 -17.17
N GLU A 430 22.66 -15.71 -17.15
CA GLU A 430 23.65 -15.95 -18.21
C GLU A 430 23.93 -17.45 -18.37
N GLU A 431 24.24 -18.15 -17.27
CA GLU A 431 24.50 -19.62 -17.26
C GLU A 431 23.30 -20.42 -17.84
N ILE A 432 22.06 -20.04 -17.53
CA ILE A 432 20.87 -20.75 -18.04
C ILE A 432 20.66 -20.47 -19.53
N THR A 433 20.94 -19.25 -19.98
CA THR A 433 20.64 -18.84 -21.36
C THR A 433 21.74 -19.22 -22.34
N ASP A 434 22.96 -19.52 -21.88
CA ASP A 434 24.16 -19.82 -22.73
C ASP A 434 24.39 -18.78 -23.84
N ILE A 435 24.10 -17.52 -23.54
CA ILE A 435 24.42 -16.42 -24.44
C ILE A 435 25.76 -15.87 -24.00
N SER A 436 26.83 -16.38 -24.62
CA SER A 436 28.18 -15.85 -24.50
C SER A 436 28.41 -14.71 -25.50
#